data_01af1f469ae3116e9fd11e99a66b1020
#
_entry.id   01af1f469ae3116e9fd11e99a66b1020
#
_cell.length_a   1.000
_cell.length_b   1.000
_cell.length_c   1.000
_cell.angle_alpha   90.00
_cell.angle_beta   90.00
_cell.angle_gamma   90.00
#
_symmetry.space_group_name_H-M   'P 1'
#
loop_
_entity.id
_entity.type
_entity.pdbx_description
1 polymer ?
#
loop_
_entity_poly.entity_id
_entity_poly.type
_entity_poly.pdbx_seq_one_letter_code
_entity_poly.pdbx_strand_id
1 'polypeptide(L)'
;MNKAEWLDTLQTERAQWDALVAEAGEVGMTRPGVEGEWSVKDVIAHVTWFEREMVGVLRARALVGSDLWNLSRDERNAAIYEQNRDRALGDVLAEARAVFDRLLAGMQSLAEEDLHDPLRFAEMPADWVPWQVIASNCYEHYRQHAPGLRDWMAHYAE
;
A
#
# COMPACT_ATOMS: atom_id res chain seq x y z
N MET A 1 11.77 10.29 -13.41
CA MET A 1 11.97 9.65 -12.06
C MET A 1 13.11 8.66 -12.16
N ASN A 2 14.24 8.94 -11.54
CA ASN A 2 15.31 7.96 -11.43
C ASN A 2 15.14 7.10 -10.17
N LYS A 3 15.91 6.04 -10.05
CA LYS A 3 15.80 5.09 -8.94
C LYS A 3 16.02 5.75 -7.58
N ALA A 4 17.03 6.62 -7.47
CA ALA A 4 17.33 7.29 -6.20
C ALA A 4 16.19 8.21 -5.75
N GLU A 5 15.62 8.99 -6.66
CA GLU A 5 14.45 9.82 -6.41
C GLU A 5 13.23 8.99 -6.01
N TRP A 6 13.03 7.86 -6.68
CA TRP A 6 11.92 6.95 -6.39
C TRP A 6 12.02 6.37 -4.98
N LEU A 7 13.21 5.88 -4.61
CA LEU A 7 13.46 5.31 -3.28
C LEU A 7 13.33 6.37 -2.18
N ASP A 8 13.83 7.57 -2.42
CA ASP A 8 13.69 8.69 -1.48
C ASP A 8 12.22 9.05 -1.27
N THR A 9 11.46 9.13 -2.36
CA THR A 9 10.01 9.40 -2.31
C THR A 9 9.28 8.31 -1.51
N LEU A 10 9.54 7.04 -1.79
CA LEU A 10 8.91 5.93 -1.07
C LEU A 10 9.18 6.01 0.44
N GLN A 11 10.43 6.20 0.82
CA GLN A 11 10.82 6.25 2.24
C GLN A 11 10.24 7.47 2.95
N THR A 12 10.27 8.63 2.32
CA THR A 12 9.72 9.87 2.87
C THR A 12 8.20 9.78 3.05
N GLU A 13 7.49 9.33 2.03
CA GLU A 13 6.03 9.16 2.07
C GLU A 13 5.61 8.09 3.09
N ARG A 14 6.38 7.01 3.20
CA ARG A 14 6.11 5.98 4.22
C ARG A 14 6.32 6.52 5.63
N ALA A 15 7.36 7.29 5.88
CA ALA A 15 7.59 7.89 7.19
C ALA A 15 6.45 8.85 7.58
N GLN A 16 5.94 9.63 6.63
CA GLN A 16 4.79 10.51 6.84
C GLN A 16 3.50 9.70 7.11
N TRP A 17 3.29 8.64 6.36
CA TRP A 17 2.16 7.71 6.58
C TRP A 17 2.21 7.07 7.95
N ASP A 18 3.36 6.52 8.35
CA ASP A 18 3.53 5.88 9.66
C ASP A 18 3.30 6.88 10.81
N ALA A 19 3.79 8.11 10.67
CA ALA A 19 3.54 9.17 11.66
C ALA A 19 2.06 9.53 11.75
N LEU A 20 1.38 9.62 10.61
CA LEU A 20 -0.05 9.93 10.57
C LEU A 20 -0.89 8.85 11.25
N VAL A 21 -0.69 7.59 10.92
CA VAL A 21 -1.46 6.49 11.53
C VAL A 21 -1.16 6.36 13.03
N ALA A 22 0.06 6.66 13.45
CA ALA A 22 0.45 6.63 14.87
C ALA A 22 -0.29 7.68 15.70
N GLU A 23 -0.70 8.81 15.10
CA GLU A 23 -1.48 9.85 15.80
C GLU A 23 -2.83 9.33 16.34
N ALA A 24 -3.41 8.32 15.69
CA ALA A 24 -4.67 7.71 16.13
C ALA A 24 -4.54 6.98 17.49
N GLY A 25 -3.34 6.50 17.82
CA GLY A 25 -3.10 5.65 18.99
C GLY A 25 -3.74 4.27 18.86
N GLU A 26 -3.35 3.34 19.71
CA GLU A 26 -3.85 1.94 19.63
C GLU A 26 -5.38 1.86 19.75
N VAL A 27 -5.98 2.63 20.67
CA VAL A 27 -7.43 2.64 20.86
C VAL A 27 -8.13 3.26 19.65
N GLY A 28 -7.61 4.37 19.14
CA GLY A 28 -8.17 5.05 17.98
C GLY A 28 -8.08 4.21 16.69
N MET A 29 -7.02 3.43 16.53
CA MET A 29 -6.81 2.61 15.31
C MET A 29 -7.88 1.55 15.08
N THR A 30 -8.59 1.11 16.12
CA THR A 30 -9.64 0.09 16.01
C THR A 30 -11.04 0.67 15.99
N ARG A 31 -11.20 1.99 16.07
CA ARG A 31 -12.51 2.63 15.99
C ARG A 31 -13.00 2.74 14.55
N PRO A 32 -14.24 2.31 14.26
CA PRO A 32 -14.81 2.45 12.93
C PRO A 32 -15.13 3.91 12.60
N GLY A 33 -15.33 4.19 11.32
CA GLY A 33 -15.82 5.47 10.85
C GLY A 33 -14.83 6.33 10.08
N VAL A 34 -13.63 5.82 9.79
CA VAL A 34 -12.60 6.55 9.00
C VAL A 34 -13.02 6.63 7.53
N GLU A 35 -13.39 5.50 6.96
CA GLU A 35 -13.95 5.38 5.62
C GLU A 35 -15.16 4.43 5.70
N GLY A 36 -16.37 5.00 5.77
CA GLY A 36 -17.57 4.21 6.06
C GLY A 36 -17.44 3.50 7.41
N GLU A 37 -17.48 2.18 7.41
CA GLU A 37 -17.32 1.36 8.62
C GLU A 37 -15.85 1.03 8.95
N TRP A 38 -14.93 1.36 8.07
CA TRP A 38 -13.52 1.02 8.24
C TRP A 38 -12.86 1.82 9.37
N SER A 39 -12.01 1.15 10.12
CA SER A 39 -11.08 1.77 11.08
C SER A 39 -9.75 2.10 10.43
N VAL A 40 -8.86 2.79 11.15
CA VAL A 40 -7.46 2.99 10.73
C VAL A 40 -6.78 1.63 10.48
N LYS A 41 -7.01 0.64 11.35
CA LYS A 41 -6.51 -0.73 11.17
C LYS A 41 -6.93 -1.30 9.82
N ASP A 42 -8.19 -1.13 9.44
CA ASP A 42 -8.71 -1.64 8.17
C ASP A 42 -8.06 -0.95 6.97
N VAL A 43 -7.83 0.35 7.05
CA VAL A 43 -7.11 1.11 6.02
C VAL A 43 -5.67 0.63 5.90
N ILE A 44 -4.98 0.41 7.03
CA ILE A 44 -3.60 -0.13 7.02
C ILE A 44 -3.56 -1.52 6.36
N ALA A 45 -4.49 -2.40 6.70
CA ALA A 45 -4.57 -3.73 6.10
C ALA A 45 -4.86 -3.67 4.60
N HIS A 46 -5.74 -2.75 4.19
CA HIS A 46 -6.06 -2.47 2.80
C HIS A 46 -4.82 -2.04 2.00
N VAL A 47 -4.12 -1.03 2.47
CA VAL A 47 -2.89 -0.53 1.83
C VAL A 47 -1.82 -1.62 1.77
N THR A 48 -1.66 -2.38 2.85
CA THR A 48 -0.69 -3.49 2.93
C THR A 48 -0.98 -4.57 1.90
N TRP A 49 -2.26 -4.86 1.62
CA TRP A 49 -2.62 -5.82 0.59
C TRP A 49 -2.05 -5.41 -0.79
N PHE A 50 -2.20 -4.15 -1.18
CA PHE A 50 -1.68 -3.64 -2.45
C PHE A 50 -0.16 -3.67 -2.50
N GLU A 51 0.50 -3.29 -1.42
CA GLU A 51 1.97 -3.37 -1.34
C GLU A 51 2.47 -4.81 -1.45
N ARG A 52 1.79 -5.76 -0.81
CA ARG A 52 2.14 -7.19 -0.90
C ARG A 52 2.01 -7.71 -2.33
N GLU A 53 1.01 -7.26 -3.07
CA GLU A 53 0.86 -7.58 -4.49
C GLU A 53 2.04 -7.06 -5.31
N MET A 54 2.53 -5.86 -5.01
CA MET A 54 3.72 -5.31 -5.67
C MET A 54 5.00 -6.07 -5.30
N VAL A 55 5.13 -6.54 -4.07
CA VAL A 55 6.23 -7.45 -3.69
C VAL A 55 6.21 -8.70 -4.57
N GLY A 56 5.04 -9.25 -4.84
CA GLY A 56 4.88 -10.39 -5.75
C GLY A 56 5.32 -10.08 -7.18
N VAL A 57 4.94 -8.93 -7.71
CA VAL A 57 5.35 -8.46 -9.05
C VAL A 57 6.87 -8.32 -9.13
N LEU A 58 7.48 -7.69 -8.16
CA LEU A 58 8.94 -7.49 -8.10
C LEU A 58 9.70 -8.82 -8.00
N ARG A 59 9.22 -9.73 -7.19
CA ARG A 59 9.84 -11.05 -7.00
C ARG A 59 9.77 -11.90 -8.25
N ALA A 60 8.59 -11.93 -8.89
CA ALA A 60 8.36 -12.73 -10.09
C ALA A 60 8.92 -12.09 -11.36
N ARG A 61 9.21 -10.79 -11.36
CA ARG A 61 9.50 -10.02 -12.58
C ARG A 61 8.42 -10.22 -13.64
N ALA A 62 7.18 -10.17 -13.18
CA ALA A 62 5.99 -10.41 -14.01
C ALA A 62 4.79 -9.71 -13.38
N LEU A 63 3.85 -9.30 -14.21
CA LEU A 63 2.57 -8.77 -13.77
C LEU A 63 1.70 -9.93 -13.28
N VAL A 64 1.90 -10.35 -12.05
CA VAL A 64 1.17 -11.42 -11.36
C VAL A 64 0.45 -10.87 -10.15
N GLY A 65 -0.59 -11.54 -9.70
CA GLY A 65 -1.32 -11.13 -8.53
C GLY A 65 -2.46 -12.06 -8.16
N SER A 66 -3.18 -11.67 -7.13
CA SER A 66 -4.36 -12.35 -6.61
C SER A 66 -5.51 -12.33 -7.63
N ASP A 67 -6.38 -13.33 -7.56
CA ASP A 67 -7.63 -13.36 -8.33
C ASP A 67 -8.55 -12.16 -8.00
N LEU A 68 -8.34 -11.49 -6.89
CA LEU A 68 -9.10 -10.30 -6.52
C LEU A 68 -8.93 -9.15 -7.52
N TRP A 69 -7.86 -9.14 -8.31
CA TRP A 69 -7.68 -8.16 -9.39
C TRP A 69 -8.73 -8.28 -10.49
N ASN A 70 -9.37 -9.46 -10.62
CA ASN A 70 -10.42 -9.70 -11.60
C ASN A 70 -11.79 -9.17 -11.17
N LEU A 71 -11.94 -8.77 -9.90
CA LEU A 71 -13.15 -8.18 -9.36
C LEU A 71 -13.22 -6.68 -9.69
N SER A 72 -14.41 -6.10 -9.59
CA SER A 72 -14.55 -4.65 -9.58
C SER A 72 -13.80 -4.05 -8.40
N ARG A 73 -13.50 -2.75 -8.45
CA ARG A 73 -12.84 -2.03 -7.35
C ARG A 73 -13.58 -2.22 -6.03
N ASP A 74 -14.89 -2.03 -6.02
CA ASP A 74 -15.71 -2.12 -4.81
C ASP A 74 -15.75 -3.55 -4.25
N GLU A 75 -15.90 -4.53 -5.12
CA GLU A 75 -15.90 -5.95 -4.74
C GLU A 75 -14.54 -6.37 -4.18
N ARG A 76 -13.45 -5.94 -4.80
CA ARG A 76 -12.09 -6.19 -4.33
C ARG A 76 -11.86 -5.57 -2.96
N ASN A 77 -12.22 -4.31 -2.80
CA ASN A 77 -12.06 -3.61 -1.52
C ASN A 77 -12.88 -4.28 -0.41
N ALA A 78 -14.10 -4.71 -0.70
CA ALA A 78 -14.93 -5.46 0.24
C ALA A 78 -14.30 -6.80 0.62
N ALA A 79 -13.73 -7.52 -0.34
CA ALA A 79 -13.08 -8.80 -0.08
C ALA A 79 -11.83 -8.63 0.80
N ILE A 80 -11.01 -7.62 0.55
CA ILE A 80 -9.84 -7.30 1.37
C ILE A 80 -10.26 -6.96 2.81
N TYR A 81 -11.30 -6.14 2.96
CA TYR A 81 -11.87 -5.80 4.26
C TYR A 81 -12.32 -7.04 5.03
N GLU A 82 -13.10 -7.93 4.39
CA GLU A 82 -13.57 -9.16 5.02
C GLU A 82 -12.43 -10.09 5.47
N GLN A 83 -11.34 -10.17 4.71
CA GLN A 83 -10.17 -10.96 5.07
C GLN A 83 -9.44 -10.45 6.31
N ASN A 84 -9.57 -9.16 6.62
CA ASN A 84 -8.73 -8.50 7.62
C ASN A 84 -9.48 -7.96 8.85
N ARG A 85 -10.80 -7.79 8.77
CA ARG A 85 -11.61 -7.11 9.80
C ARG A 85 -11.45 -7.69 11.21
N ASP A 86 -11.30 -8.99 11.32
CA ASP A 86 -11.21 -9.69 12.60
C ASP A 86 -9.76 -9.94 13.06
N ARG A 87 -8.77 -9.46 12.31
CA ARG A 87 -7.36 -9.60 12.67
C ARG A 87 -6.99 -8.66 13.82
N ALA A 88 -6.10 -9.13 14.70
CA ALA A 88 -5.57 -8.31 15.77
C ALA A 88 -4.75 -7.13 15.22
N LEU A 89 -4.86 -5.97 15.85
CA LEU A 89 -4.11 -4.77 15.45
C LEU A 89 -2.60 -5.04 15.38
N GLY A 90 -2.04 -5.73 16.38
CA GLY A 90 -0.62 -6.05 16.40
C GLY A 90 -0.15 -6.85 15.20
N ASP A 91 -0.97 -7.80 14.73
CA ASP A 91 -0.65 -8.62 13.57
C ASP A 91 -0.71 -7.80 12.27
N VAL A 92 -1.70 -6.91 12.15
CA VAL A 92 -1.82 -6.01 11.00
C VAL A 92 -0.63 -5.06 10.93
N LEU A 93 -0.24 -4.46 12.04
CA LEU A 93 0.91 -3.55 12.09
C LEU A 93 2.24 -4.27 11.81
N ALA A 94 2.42 -5.47 12.34
CA ALA A 94 3.63 -6.27 12.08
C ALA A 94 3.75 -6.66 10.60
N GLU A 95 2.65 -7.07 9.99
CA GLU A 95 2.61 -7.40 8.56
C GLU A 95 2.88 -6.16 7.70
N ALA A 96 2.30 -5.01 8.04
CA ALA A 96 2.53 -3.76 7.30
C ALA A 96 4.01 -3.41 7.25
N ARG A 97 4.74 -3.56 8.35
CA ARG A 97 6.20 -3.34 8.40
C ARG A 97 6.96 -4.35 7.57
N ALA A 98 6.65 -5.64 7.74
CA ALA A 98 7.35 -6.71 7.03
C ALA A 98 7.16 -6.62 5.51
N VAL A 99 5.95 -6.30 5.06
CA VAL A 99 5.65 -6.12 3.63
C VAL A 99 6.38 -4.90 3.08
N PHE A 100 6.39 -3.78 3.80
CA PHE A 100 7.12 -2.59 3.37
C PHE A 100 8.61 -2.84 3.26
N ASP A 101 9.21 -3.54 4.20
CA ASP A 101 10.63 -3.90 4.14
C ASP A 101 10.96 -4.73 2.90
N ARG A 102 10.08 -5.65 2.52
CA ARG A 102 10.22 -6.46 1.31
C ARG A 102 10.03 -5.62 0.04
N LEU A 103 9.08 -4.70 0.05
CA LEU A 103 8.85 -3.77 -1.06
C LEU A 103 10.10 -2.91 -1.29
N LEU A 104 10.64 -2.33 -0.23
CA LEU A 104 11.83 -1.50 -0.29
C LEU A 104 13.04 -2.31 -0.81
N ALA A 105 13.26 -3.50 -0.27
CA ALA A 105 14.34 -4.37 -0.72
C ALA A 105 14.17 -4.78 -2.19
N GLY A 106 12.95 -5.08 -2.62
CA GLY A 106 12.64 -5.39 -4.01
C GLY A 106 12.95 -4.23 -4.94
N MET A 107 12.57 -3.01 -4.57
CA MET A 107 12.88 -1.83 -5.36
C MET A 107 14.38 -1.51 -5.38
N GLN A 108 15.08 -1.69 -4.26
CA GLN A 108 16.53 -1.50 -4.20
C GLN A 108 17.28 -2.47 -5.13
N SER A 109 16.75 -3.66 -5.35
CA SER A 109 17.35 -4.67 -6.23
C SER A 109 17.18 -4.39 -7.72
N LEU A 110 16.28 -3.48 -8.11
CA LEU A 110 16.06 -3.14 -9.52
C LEU A 110 17.24 -2.35 -10.09
N ALA A 111 17.53 -2.57 -11.37
CA ALA A 111 18.38 -1.67 -12.15
C ALA A 111 17.58 -0.41 -12.55
N GLU A 112 18.27 0.66 -12.92
CA GLU A 112 17.61 1.91 -13.37
C GLU A 112 16.67 1.64 -14.55
N GLU A 113 17.08 0.81 -15.49
CA GLU A 113 16.30 0.45 -16.69
C GLU A 113 15.02 -0.30 -16.35
N ASP A 114 15.00 -1.07 -15.27
CA ASP A 114 13.84 -1.83 -14.84
C ASP A 114 12.65 -0.92 -14.46
N LEU A 115 12.93 0.31 -14.06
CA LEU A 115 11.90 1.27 -13.71
C LEU A 115 11.11 1.78 -14.93
N HIS A 116 11.72 1.74 -16.10
CA HIS A 116 11.20 2.40 -17.30
C HIS A 116 10.80 1.45 -18.43
N ASP A 117 11.24 0.20 -18.38
CA ASP A 117 11.05 -0.76 -19.46
C ASP A 117 10.07 -1.88 -19.05
N PRO A 118 8.81 -1.82 -19.55
CA PRO A 118 7.81 -2.86 -19.23
C PRO A 118 8.21 -4.25 -19.71
N LEU A 119 9.09 -4.37 -20.72
CA LEU A 119 9.55 -5.67 -21.22
C LEU A 119 10.39 -6.44 -20.20
N ARG A 120 10.84 -5.76 -19.16
CA ARG A 120 11.54 -6.38 -18.02
C ARG A 120 10.61 -7.15 -17.07
N PHE A 121 9.31 -7.02 -17.26
CA PHE A 121 8.28 -7.70 -16.49
C PHE A 121 7.36 -8.49 -17.41
N ALA A 122 7.32 -9.80 -17.25
CA ALA A 122 6.46 -10.64 -18.07
C ALA A 122 4.98 -10.22 -17.91
N GLU A 123 4.22 -10.28 -18.98
CA GLU A 123 2.78 -9.94 -19.05
C GLU A 123 2.46 -8.45 -18.77
N MET A 124 3.45 -7.59 -18.60
CA MET A 124 3.19 -6.16 -18.43
C MET A 124 2.88 -5.52 -19.79
N PRO A 125 1.77 -4.77 -19.92
CA PRO A 125 1.45 -4.05 -21.16
C PRO A 125 2.58 -3.11 -21.59
N ALA A 126 2.85 -3.05 -22.88
CA ALA A 126 3.97 -2.27 -23.44
C ALA A 126 3.86 -0.75 -23.24
N ASP A 127 2.65 -0.25 -22.99
CA ASP A 127 2.38 1.17 -22.71
C ASP A 127 2.40 1.53 -21.23
N TRP A 128 2.67 0.54 -20.33
CA TRP A 128 2.78 0.78 -18.91
C TRP A 128 4.23 1.13 -18.53
N VAL A 129 4.37 1.90 -17.46
CA VAL A 129 5.68 2.25 -16.90
C VAL A 129 5.84 1.57 -15.54
N PRO A 130 6.81 0.65 -15.37
CA PRO A 130 6.91 -0.15 -14.15
C PRO A 130 6.93 0.64 -12.85
N TRP A 131 7.73 1.74 -12.78
CA TRP A 131 7.77 2.52 -11.54
C TRP A 131 6.42 3.16 -11.19
N GLN A 132 5.60 3.52 -12.20
CA GLN A 132 4.27 4.11 -11.97
C GLN A 132 3.27 3.07 -11.46
N VAL A 133 3.35 1.85 -11.98
CA VAL A 133 2.52 0.73 -11.51
C VAL A 133 2.77 0.49 -10.03
N ILE A 134 4.02 0.43 -9.63
CA ILE A 134 4.39 0.19 -8.22
C ILE A 134 4.02 1.40 -7.36
N ALA A 135 4.32 2.62 -7.80
CA ALA A 135 4.00 3.85 -7.07
C ALA A 135 2.51 3.98 -6.76
N SER A 136 1.65 3.67 -7.73
CA SER A 136 0.19 3.77 -7.56
C SER A 136 -0.35 2.79 -6.51
N ASN A 137 0.37 1.72 -6.23
CA ASN A 137 0.01 0.69 -5.24
C ASN A 137 0.79 0.80 -3.91
N CYS A 138 1.57 1.85 -3.73
CA CYS A 138 2.27 2.14 -2.47
C CYS A 138 2.17 3.61 -2.08
N TYR A 139 3.15 4.46 -2.38
CA TYR A 139 3.14 5.83 -1.84
C TYR A 139 2.02 6.73 -2.40
N GLU A 140 1.60 6.53 -3.63
CA GLU A 140 0.43 7.27 -4.16
C GLU A 140 -0.86 6.82 -3.47
N HIS A 141 -0.94 5.55 -3.08
CA HIS A 141 -2.06 5.01 -2.31
C HIS A 141 -2.12 5.62 -0.90
N TYR A 142 -0.96 5.83 -0.25
CA TYR A 142 -0.93 6.60 1.01
C TYR A 142 -1.54 7.99 0.84
N ARG A 143 -1.20 8.68 -0.23
CA ARG A 143 -1.72 10.01 -0.55
C ARG A 143 -3.23 10.03 -0.76
N GLN A 144 -3.79 8.94 -1.26
CA GLN A 144 -5.25 8.81 -1.46
C GLN A 144 -6.00 8.70 -0.12
N HIS A 145 -5.45 7.99 0.84
CA HIS A 145 -6.10 7.74 2.13
C HIS A 145 -5.77 8.77 3.22
N ALA A 146 -4.64 9.41 3.13
CA ALA A 146 -4.18 10.36 4.16
C ALA A 146 -5.15 11.50 4.45
N PRO A 147 -5.82 12.16 3.48
CA PRO A 147 -6.79 13.20 3.77
C PRO A 147 -7.95 12.73 4.62
N GLY A 148 -8.52 11.55 4.32
CA GLY A 148 -9.62 10.97 5.10
C GLY A 148 -9.22 10.65 6.55
N LEU A 149 -7.99 10.15 6.73
CA LEU A 149 -7.43 9.90 8.06
C LEU A 149 -7.27 11.20 8.85
N ARG A 150 -6.74 12.25 8.23
CA ARG A 150 -6.58 13.56 8.88
C ARG A 150 -7.91 14.16 9.31
N ASP A 151 -8.91 14.11 8.42
CA ASP A 151 -10.26 14.62 8.70
C ASP A 151 -10.90 13.86 9.86
N TRP A 152 -10.82 12.54 9.85
CA TRP A 152 -11.36 11.72 10.93
C TRP A 152 -10.68 12.03 12.26
N MET A 153 -9.36 12.13 12.29
CA MET A 153 -8.61 12.44 13.52
C MET A 153 -8.94 13.82 14.06
N ALA A 154 -9.13 14.81 13.19
CA ALA A 154 -9.53 16.16 13.59
C ALA A 154 -10.88 16.17 14.29
N HIS A 155 -11.87 15.42 13.79
CA HIS A 155 -13.20 15.31 14.40
C HIS A 155 -13.19 14.42 15.65
N TYR A 156 -12.33 13.42 15.66
CA TYR A 156 -12.22 12.48 16.80
C TYR A 156 -11.57 13.11 18.04
N ALA A 157 -10.66 14.05 17.84
CA ALA A 157 -9.96 14.75 18.92
C ALA A 157 -10.86 15.81 19.63
N GLU A 158 -12.01 16.16 19.04
CA GLU A 158 -13.01 17.03 19.65
C GLU A 158 -13.96 16.23 20.55
#